data_83d77ecb469495019b7863e2bf8fd203
#
_entry.id   83d77ecb469495019b7863e2bf8fd203
#
_cell.length_a   1.000
_cell.length_b   1.000
_cell.length_c   1.000
_cell.angle_alpha   90.00
_cell.angle_beta   90.00
_cell.angle_gamma   90.00
#
_symmetry.space_group_name_H-M   'P 1'
#
loop_
_entity.id
_entity.type
_entity.pdbx_description
1 polymer ?
#
loop_
_entity_poly.entity_id
_entity_poly.type
_entity_poly.pdbx_seq_one_letter_code
_entity_poly.pdbx_strand_id
1 'polypeptide(L)'
;MFETVSVRRFLVLLISLSLLSLSVACGSSDDEADDEDNSNGTQTAAGVPYKVTGNEGSITGTVAFTGATPAIKPISMDADPVCASTNPNARAEDAVVNDGKLQNVFVYVKDGKTADGKSITGYTFDPPAPDATLDQHGCQYHPHVMGMMTTMNFKVTNSDQTTHNVHPSPKSNTEWNQSQSSSAPPIIKQFSRPEIIPVKCNQHPWMKAYVAVQRNPFFGVSGADGKFEIKGLPPGTYTIVAWHEKFGEKTQTVTIAAKESKTQDFSYDGAGATASAGGSSLPLAEAIDLPMIMKHQ
;
A
#
# COMPACT_ATOMS: atom_id res chain seq x y z
N MET A 1 31.33 54.64 21.17
CA MET A 1 32.07 54.27 22.37
C MET A 1 32.56 52.86 22.16
N PHE A 2 33.82 52.79 21.98
CA PHE A 2 34.66 51.64 21.62
C PHE A 2 34.66 50.58 22.73
N GLU A 3 34.76 49.31 22.39
CA GLU A 3 35.91 48.49 22.80
C GLU A 3 35.91 47.12 22.08
N THR A 4 37.04 46.89 21.49
CA THR A 4 37.61 45.70 20.88
C THR A 4 38.33 44.82 21.91
N VAL A 5 38.87 43.67 21.47
CA VAL A 5 39.93 42.80 22.05
C VAL A 5 39.38 41.47 22.58
N SER A 6 39.86 40.27 22.24
CA SER A 6 41.21 39.85 21.79
C SER A 6 41.21 38.37 21.38
N VAL A 7 42.03 38.09 20.36
CA VAL A 7 42.49 36.79 19.88
C VAL A 7 43.42 36.12 20.90
N ARG A 8 43.28 34.79 21.12
CA ARG A 8 44.40 33.97 21.60
C ARG A 8 44.48 32.64 20.86
N ARG A 9 45.48 32.57 20.00
CA ARG A 9 46.08 31.37 19.42
C ARG A 9 46.84 30.62 20.52
N PHE A 10 46.74 29.29 20.58
CA PHE A 10 47.82 28.44 21.10
C PHE A 10 48.11 27.29 20.15
N LEU A 11 49.33 27.27 19.72
CA LEU A 11 50.05 26.34 18.85
C LEU A 11 50.98 25.54 19.77
N VAL A 12 50.97 24.21 19.79
CA VAL A 12 52.07 23.34 20.28
C VAL A 12 51.94 22.01 19.53
N LEU A 13 52.71 21.76 18.52
CA LEU A 13 54.01 21.05 18.41
C LEU A 13 53.99 19.53 18.67
N LEU A 14 54.24 18.84 17.59
CA LEU A 14 54.86 17.53 17.27
C LEU A 14 55.69 16.85 18.34
N ILE A 15 55.56 15.53 18.52
CA ILE A 15 56.74 14.62 18.64
C ILE A 15 56.36 13.26 18.03
N SER A 16 57.16 12.84 17.06
CA SER A 16 57.33 11.53 16.40
C SER A 16 58.05 10.56 17.33
N LEU A 17 57.65 9.26 17.35
CA LEU A 17 58.69 8.21 17.56
C LEU A 17 58.24 6.88 16.95
N SER A 18 58.98 6.43 16.00
CA SER A 18 59.00 5.11 15.37
C SER A 18 59.54 4.04 16.33
N LEU A 19 58.95 2.86 16.33
CA LEU A 19 59.68 1.65 16.72
C LEU A 19 59.15 0.45 15.90
N LEU A 20 60.05 -0.03 15.11
CA LEU A 20 60.05 -1.23 14.25
C LEU A 20 60.39 -2.44 15.17
N SER A 21 59.61 -3.50 15.15
CA SER A 21 60.04 -4.81 15.61
C SER A 21 59.43 -5.91 14.75
N LEU A 22 60.33 -6.52 13.92
CA LEU A 22 60.14 -7.81 13.27
C LEU A 22 60.17 -8.90 14.33
N SER A 23 59.24 -9.84 14.25
CA SER A 23 59.40 -11.20 14.74
C SER A 23 58.76 -12.21 13.80
N VAL A 24 59.63 -12.97 13.17
CA VAL A 24 59.32 -14.20 12.42
C VAL A 24 59.12 -15.35 13.38
N ALA A 25 58.03 -16.08 13.27
CA ALA A 25 57.93 -17.48 13.79
C ALA A 25 56.99 -18.28 12.87
N CYS A 26 57.52 -19.38 12.39
CA CYS A 26 56.90 -20.41 11.58
C CYS A 26 55.90 -21.27 12.37
N GLY A 27 54.87 -21.76 11.67
CA GLY A 27 54.42 -23.17 11.70
C GLY A 27 53.19 -23.47 12.52
N SER A 28 52.11 -23.72 11.86
CA SER A 28 51.52 -25.05 11.65
C SER A 28 50.12 -24.89 11.03
N SER A 29 49.86 -25.74 10.07
CA SER A 29 48.62 -25.93 9.34
C SER A 29 47.55 -26.53 10.26
N ASP A 30 46.40 -25.85 10.32
CA ASP A 30 45.10 -26.49 10.58
C ASP A 30 44.11 -25.87 9.63
N ASP A 31 43.53 -26.74 8.79
CA ASP A 31 42.49 -26.47 7.83
C ASP A 31 41.17 -26.12 8.58
N GLU A 32 40.86 -24.86 8.73
CA GLU A 32 39.49 -24.45 9.03
C GLU A 32 38.89 -23.89 7.73
N ALA A 33 37.87 -24.58 7.25
CA ALA A 33 37.05 -24.16 6.14
C ALA A 33 36.30 -22.87 6.55
N ASP A 34 36.73 -21.73 6.05
CA ASP A 34 35.95 -20.50 6.04
C ASP A 34 34.72 -20.71 5.15
N ASP A 35 33.58 -21.00 5.78
CA ASP A 35 32.27 -20.80 5.17
C ASP A 35 32.13 -19.29 4.87
N GLU A 36 32.57 -18.88 3.69
CA GLU A 36 32.16 -17.61 3.12
C GLU A 36 30.64 -17.64 2.96
N ASP A 37 29.93 -17.06 3.94
CA ASP A 37 28.52 -16.69 3.82
C ASP A 37 28.41 -15.67 2.67
N ASN A 38 28.34 -16.22 1.45
CA ASN A 38 28.02 -15.47 0.25
C ASN A 38 26.55 -15.06 0.30
N SER A 39 26.23 -14.15 1.23
CA SER A 39 24.96 -13.42 1.19
C SER A 39 24.96 -12.55 -0.06
N ASN A 40 24.72 -13.20 -1.20
CA ASN A 40 24.40 -12.55 -2.46
C ASN A 40 23.02 -11.85 -2.29
N GLY A 41 23.02 -10.78 -1.49
CA GLY A 41 21.95 -9.83 -1.43
C GLY A 41 21.78 -9.28 -2.83
N THR A 42 20.76 -9.77 -3.54
CA THR A 42 20.33 -9.22 -4.83
C THR A 42 20.02 -7.73 -4.61
N GLN A 43 21.02 -6.88 -4.80
CA GLN A 43 20.82 -5.45 -4.94
C GLN A 43 19.90 -5.28 -6.14
N THR A 44 18.63 -5.01 -5.86
CA THR A 44 17.69 -4.57 -6.89
C THR A 44 18.30 -3.30 -7.48
N ALA A 45 18.82 -3.39 -8.71
CA ALA A 45 19.44 -2.27 -9.39
C ALA A 45 18.46 -1.08 -9.31
N ALA A 46 18.95 0.05 -8.82
CA ALA A 46 18.16 1.27 -8.76
C ALA A 46 17.65 1.56 -10.18
N GLY A 47 16.31 1.71 -10.34
CA GLY A 47 15.71 1.97 -11.66
C GLY A 47 16.26 3.25 -12.25
N VAL A 48 16.23 3.37 -13.58
CA VAL A 48 16.64 4.58 -14.29
C VAL A 48 15.54 5.62 -14.17
N PRO A 49 15.81 6.88 -13.78
CA PRO A 49 14.80 7.93 -13.75
C PRO A 49 14.12 8.08 -15.12
N TYR A 50 12.76 8.02 -15.09
CA TYR A 50 11.98 8.28 -16.30
C TYR A 50 12.00 9.77 -16.61
N LYS A 51 12.30 10.08 -17.87
CA LYS A 51 12.22 11.47 -18.36
C LYS A 51 10.98 11.61 -19.22
N VAL A 52 10.10 12.53 -18.84
CA VAL A 52 8.90 12.87 -19.62
C VAL A 52 9.32 13.31 -21.01
N THR A 53 8.74 12.71 -22.03
CA THR A 53 9.09 12.91 -23.44
C THR A 53 8.08 13.81 -24.17
N GLY A 54 6.88 14.04 -23.57
CA GLY A 54 5.75 14.68 -24.21
C GLY A 54 4.96 13.76 -25.14
N ASN A 55 5.28 12.45 -25.14
CA ASN A 55 4.58 11.42 -25.89
C ASN A 55 3.70 10.51 -25.00
N GLU A 56 3.63 10.80 -23.71
CA GLU A 56 2.82 10.03 -22.76
C GLU A 56 1.36 10.09 -23.16
N GLY A 57 0.69 8.95 -22.99
CA GLY A 57 -0.74 8.80 -23.18
C GLY A 57 -1.49 8.69 -21.87
N SER A 58 -2.77 8.33 -21.97
CA SER A 58 -3.64 8.06 -20.85
C SER A 58 -4.52 6.84 -21.09
N ILE A 59 -4.95 6.21 -20.01
CA ILE A 59 -6.00 5.20 -20.04
C ILE A 59 -7.18 5.76 -19.25
N THR A 60 -8.34 5.79 -19.88
CA THR A 60 -9.61 6.10 -19.22
C THR A 60 -10.51 4.87 -19.33
N GLY A 61 -11.46 4.71 -18.44
CA GLY A 61 -12.41 3.63 -18.53
C GLY A 61 -13.50 3.71 -17.49
N THR A 62 -14.44 2.79 -17.61
CA THR A 62 -15.54 2.60 -16.67
C THR A 62 -15.49 1.20 -16.11
N VAL A 63 -15.74 1.06 -14.83
CA VAL A 63 -15.92 -0.22 -14.17
C VAL A 63 -17.42 -0.50 -14.04
N ALA A 64 -17.93 -1.42 -14.84
CA ALA A 64 -19.32 -1.85 -14.82
C ALA A 64 -19.53 -2.97 -13.78
N PHE A 65 -20.74 -3.04 -13.24
CA PHE A 65 -21.23 -4.18 -12.46
C PHE A 65 -22.48 -4.76 -13.14
N THR A 66 -22.40 -5.99 -13.59
CA THR A 66 -23.45 -6.63 -14.41
C THR A 66 -24.26 -7.68 -13.65
N GLY A 67 -23.85 -8.02 -12.42
CA GLY A 67 -24.58 -8.94 -11.54
C GLY A 67 -25.73 -8.29 -10.80
N ALA A 68 -26.37 -9.06 -9.91
CA ALA A 68 -27.35 -8.50 -8.97
C ALA A 68 -26.65 -7.49 -8.06
N THR A 69 -27.15 -6.25 -8.03
CA THR A 69 -26.59 -5.17 -7.21
C THR A 69 -26.59 -5.56 -5.73
N PRO A 70 -25.43 -5.61 -5.08
CA PRO A 70 -25.34 -5.89 -3.64
C PRO A 70 -26.13 -4.85 -2.84
N ALA A 71 -26.88 -5.29 -1.83
CA ALA A 71 -27.51 -4.37 -0.92
C ALA A 71 -26.43 -3.66 -0.06
N ILE A 72 -26.42 -2.34 -0.08
CA ILE A 72 -25.55 -1.54 0.79
C ILE A 72 -26.06 -1.65 2.22
N LYS A 73 -25.26 -2.23 3.12
CA LYS A 73 -25.62 -2.45 4.51
C LYS A 73 -25.48 -1.17 5.33
N PRO A 74 -26.46 -0.84 6.19
CA PRO A 74 -26.26 0.20 7.18
C PRO A 74 -25.20 -0.25 8.19
N ILE A 75 -24.45 0.72 8.72
CA ILE A 75 -23.50 0.51 9.81
C ILE A 75 -24.16 1.03 11.09
N SER A 76 -24.33 0.18 12.13
CA SER A 76 -24.63 0.65 13.48
C SER A 76 -23.34 1.16 14.12
N MET A 77 -23.41 2.41 14.58
CA MET A 77 -22.31 3.06 15.31
C MET A 77 -22.68 3.29 16.79
N ASP A 78 -23.68 2.60 17.32
CA ASP A 78 -24.22 2.80 18.66
C ASP A 78 -23.21 2.56 19.79
N ALA A 79 -22.12 1.86 19.49
CA ALA A 79 -21.03 1.64 20.44
C ALA A 79 -20.23 2.91 20.76
N ASP A 80 -20.30 3.95 19.90
CA ASP A 80 -19.69 5.27 20.14
C ASP A 80 -20.73 6.36 19.88
N PRO A 81 -21.20 7.08 20.92
CA PRO A 81 -22.21 8.12 20.78
C PRO A 81 -21.81 9.27 19.86
N VAL A 82 -20.50 9.60 19.78
CA VAL A 82 -20.00 10.63 18.86
C VAL A 82 -20.19 10.16 17.42
N CYS A 83 -19.80 8.94 17.11
CA CYS A 83 -19.98 8.34 15.79
C CYS A 83 -21.44 8.25 15.39
N ALA A 84 -22.30 7.74 16.29
CA ALA A 84 -23.74 7.61 16.05
C ALA A 84 -24.41 8.97 15.76
N SER A 85 -23.99 10.03 16.45
CA SER A 85 -24.55 11.37 16.24
C SER A 85 -23.98 12.05 14.99
N THR A 86 -22.70 11.83 14.68
CA THR A 86 -22.02 12.50 13.54
C THR A 86 -22.42 11.87 12.21
N ASN A 87 -22.60 10.54 12.17
CA ASN A 87 -22.94 9.82 10.95
C ASN A 87 -24.08 8.79 11.15
N PRO A 88 -25.30 9.25 11.45
CA PRO A 88 -26.42 8.37 11.75
C PRO A 88 -26.88 7.48 10.58
N ASN A 89 -26.47 7.83 9.36
CA ASN A 89 -26.84 7.12 8.14
C ASN A 89 -25.64 6.41 7.49
N ALA A 90 -24.62 6.06 8.28
CA ALA A 90 -23.43 5.41 7.80
C ALA A 90 -23.74 4.14 7.00
N ARG A 91 -23.01 3.94 5.92
CA ARG A 91 -23.17 2.81 4.99
C ARG A 91 -21.84 2.11 4.78
N ALA A 92 -21.90 0.80 4.60
CA ALA A 92 -20.74 0.01 4.23
C ALA A 92 -20.29 0.35 2.80
N GLU A 93 -18.96 0.45 2.60
CA GLU A 93 -18.36 0.81 1.32
C GLU A 93 -17.71 -0.40 0.61
N ASP A 94 -17.89 -1.60 1.15
CA ASP A 94 -17.30 -2.85 0.66
C ASP A 94 -17.82 -3.32 -0.70
N ALA A 95 -18.95 -2.78 -1.18
CA ALA A 95 -19.47 -3.02 -2.52
C ALA A 95 -20.49 -1.93 -2.89
N VAL A 96 -20.01 -0.80 -3.38
CA VAL A 96 -20.85 0.32 -3.78
C VAL A 96 -21.09 0.27 -5.29
N VAL A 97 -22.34 -0.02 -5.66
CA VAL A 97 -22.79 -0.07 -7.05
C VAL A 97 -23.87 0.97 -7.28
N ASN A 98 -23.58 1.96 -8.14
CA ASN A 98 -24.51 3.03 -8.53
C ASN A 98 -24.85 2.88 -10.02
N ASP A 99 -26.10 2.65 -10.37
CA ASP A 99 -26.58 2.49 -11.76
C ASP A 99 -25.73 1.53 -12.60
N GLY A 100 -25.37 0.38 -12.01
CA GLY A 100 -24.53 -0.61 -12.67
C GLY A 100 -23.06 -0.20 -12.79
N LYS A 101 -22.59 0.77 -12.01
CA LYS A 101 -21.21 1.24 -11.96
C LYS A 101 -20.60 0.90 -10.61
N LEU A 102 -19.43 0.26 -10.62
CA LEU A 102 -18.73 -0.17 -9.41
C LEU A 102 -17.72 0.88 -8.98
N GLN A 103 -17.87 1.39 -7.76
CA GLN A 103 -16.97 2.32 -7.10
C GLN A 103 -15.86 1.58 -6.35
N ASN A 104 -14.79 2.29 -5.98
CA ASN A 104 -13.69 1.80 -5.16
C ASN A 104 -12.86 0.67 -5.79
N VAL A 105 -12.82 0.61 -7.13
CA VAL A 105 -11.92 -0.30 -7.85
C VAL A 105 -10.59 0.39 -8.07
N PHE A 106 -9.51 -0.19 -7.56
CA PHE A 106 -8.15 0.26 -7.81
C PHE A 106 -7.65 -0.30 -9.14
N VAL A 107 -7.38 0.57 -10.11
CA VAL A 107 -6.88 0.19 -11.44
C VAL A 107 -5.45 0.65 -11.58
N TYR A 108 -4.53 -0.25 -11.94
CA TYR A 108 -3.10 0.07 -11.97
C TYR A 108 -2.33 -0.69 -13.05
N VAL A 109 -1.19 -0.12 -13.45
CA VAL A 109 -0.21 -0.78 -14.31
C VAL A 109 0.65 -1.70 -13.44
N LYS A 110 0.48 -3.00 -13.60
CA LYS A 110 1.21 -4.04 -12.87
C LYS A 110 2.63 -4.22 -13.42
N ASP A 111 2.72 -4.39 -14.74
CA ASP A 111 3.96 -4.57 -15.50
C ASP A 111 3.78 -4.15 -16.97
N GLY A 112 4.80 -4.37 -17.78
CA GLY A 112 4.77 -4.11 -19.21
C GLY A 112 6.08 -3.53 -19.72
N LYS A 113 6.09 -3.20 -21.02
CA LYS A 113 7.24 -2.62 -21.69
C LYS A 113 6.86 -1.34 -22.41
N THR A 114 7.70 -0.34 -22.25
CA THR A 114 7.68 0.90 -23.04
C THR A 114 8.05 0.64 -24.48
N ALA A 115 7.76 1.56 -25.39
CA ALA A 115 8.02 1.39 -26.82
C ALA A 115 9.50 1.17 -27.18
N ASP A 116 10.43 1.59 -26.32
CA ASP A 116 11.86 1.29 -26.44
C ASP A 116 12.25 -0.11 -25.94
N GLY A 117 11.26 -0.94 -25.55
CA GLY A 117 11.43 -2.31 -25.10
C GLY A 117 11.82 -2.49 -23.63
N LYS A 118 11.99 -1.41 -22.89
CA LYS A 118 12.38 -1.44 -21.48
C LYS A 118 11.19 -1.73 -20.59
N SER A 119 11.39 -2.54 -19.54
CA SER A 119 10.34 -2.79 -18.56
C SER A 119 9.94 -1.51 -17.82
N ILE A 120 8.64 -1.29 -17.60
CA ILE A 120 8.14 -0.17 -16.79
C ILE A 120 8.68 -0.21 -15.35
N THR A 121 8.94 -1.41 -14.83
CA THR A 121 9.55 -1.61 -13.50
C THR A 121 11.05 -1.30 -13.46
N GLY A 122 11.68 -1.11 -14.60
CA GLY A 122 13.09 -0.69 -14.73
C GLY A 122 13.29 0.82 -14.66
N TYR A 123 12.19 1.59 -14.52
CA TYR A 123 12.23 3.03 -14.32
C TYR A 123 11.89 3.40 -12.87
N THR A 124 12.40 4.55 -12.45
CA THR A 124 11.90 5.29 -11.29
C THR A 124 11.12 6.50 -11.75
N PHE A 125 10.08 6.84 -11.03
CA PHE A 125 9.18 7.95 -11.36
C PHE A 125 9.09 8.90 -10.18
N ASP A 126 8.91 10.17 -10.47
CA ASP A 126 8.58 11.16 -9.45
C ASP A 126 7.15 10.92 -8.93
N PRO A 127 6.93 11.06 -7.63
CA PRO A 127 5.59 10.92 -7.07
C PRO A 127 4.70 12.09 -7.50
N PRO A 128 3.40 11.86 -7.74
CA PRO A 128 2.46 12.90 -8.14
C PRO A 128 2.21 13.94 -7.03
N ALA A 129 2.50 13.57 -5.79
CA ALA A 129 2.40 14.43 -4.61
C ALA A 129 3.35 13.92 -3.51
N PRO A 130 3.75 14.76 -2.54
CA PRO A 130 4.58 14.31 -1.43
C PRO A 130 3.83 13.38 -0.46
N ASP A 131 2.55 13.60 -0.28
CA ASP A 131 1.69 12.89 0.68
C ASP A 131 0.51 12.21 -0.01
N ALA A 132 0.16 11.03 0.50
CA ALA A 132 -1.12 10.36 0.28
C ALA A 132 -1.90 10.40 1.60
N THR A 133 -3.02 11.12 1.64
CA THR A 133 -3.74 11.41 2.87
C THR A 133 -4.94 10.50 3.05
N LEU A 134 -5.03 9.84 4.22
CA LEU A 134 -6.19 9.13 4.73
C LEU A 134 -6.77 9.93 5.89
N ASP A 135 -8.02 10.37 5.80
CA ASP A 135 -8.69 11.09 6.87
C ASP A 135 -9.70 10.19 7.61
N GLN A 136 -9.82 10.40 8.89
CA GLN A 136 -10.84 9.79 9.74
C GLN A 136 -11.93 10.83 9.94
N HIS A 137 -13.06 10.65 9.23
CA HIS A 137 -14.17 11.60 9.22
C HIS A 137 -15.50 10.87 9.22
N GLY A 138 -16.44 11.30 10.06
CA GLY A 138 -17.73 10.63 10.24
C GLY A 138 -17.57 9.18 10.71
N CYS A 139 -16.50 8.90 11.46
CA CYS A 139 -16.12 7.58 11.93
C CYS A 139 -15.98 6.54 10.80
N GLN A 140 -15.46 6.99 9.68
CA GLN A 140 -15.02 6.17 8.54
C GLN A 140 -13.67 6.66 8.05
N TYR A 141 -12.93 5.84 7.32
CA TYR A 141 -11.71 6.25 6.63
C TYR A 141 -12.05 6.79 5.25
N HIS A 142 -11.51 7.94 4.90
CA HIS A 142 -11.67 8.58 3.60
C HIS A 142 -10.33 8.91 2.94
N PRO A 143 -10.10 8.46 1.69
CA PRO A 143 -11.00 7.62 0.88
C PRO A 143 -10.98 6.16 1.33
N HIS A 144 -12.03 5.39 1.01
CA HIS A 144 -12.11 3.95 1.32
C HIS A 144 -11.01 3.12 0.62
N VAL A 145 -10.69 3.47 -0.63
CA VAL A 145 -9.57 2.89 -1.40
C VAL A 145 -8.72 4.02 -1.94
N MET A 146 -7.40 3.93 -1.75
CA MET A 146 -6.45 4.91 -2.25
C MET A 146 -5.19 4.27 -2.81
N GLY A 147 -4.59 4.94 -3.80
CA GLY A 147 -3.27 4.60 -4.33
C GLY A 147 -2.20 5.53 -3.79
N MET A 148 -0.99 5.02 -3.62
CA MET A 148 0.20 5.81 -3.33
C MET A 148 1.46 5.16 -3.91
N MET A 149 2.52 5.93 -4.05
CA MET A 149 3.84 5.38 -4.38
C MET A 149 4.66 5.11 -3.11
N THR A 150 5.61 4.17 -3.22
CA THR A 150 6.58 3.85 -2.15
C THR A 150 7.43 5.05 -1.72
N THR A 151 7.51 6.10 -2.56
CA THR A 151 8.26 7.35 -2.31
C THR A 151 7.42 8.44 -1.65
N MET A 152 6.10 8.22 -1.47
CA MET A 152 5.19 9.16 -0.81
C MET A 152 5.10 8.90 0.68
N ASN A 153 4.76 9.93 1.44
CA ASN A 153 4.33 9.73 2.82
C ASN A 153 2.87 9.26 2.86
N PHE A 154 2.60 8.29 3.71
CA PHE A 154 1.25 7.94 4.15
C PHE A 154 0.91 8.84 5.33
N LYS A 155 0.05 9.83 5.07
CA LYS A 155 -0.37 10.82 6.06
C LYS A 155 -1.78 10.48 6.54
N VAL A 156 -1.97 10.36 7.85
CA VAL A 156 -3.29 10.12 8.44
C VAL A 156 -3.68 11.30 9.31
N THR A 157 -4.90 11.77 9.11
CA THR A 157 -5.53 12.84 9.89
C THR A 157 -6.77 12.31 10.62
N ASN A 158 -7.18 12.99 11.70
CA ASN A 158 -8.42 12.73 12.40
C ASN A 158 -9.25 14.01 12.48
N SER A 159 -10.31 14.07 11.68
CA SER A 159 -11.26 15.19 11.63
C SER A 159 -12.47 15.00 12.55
N ASP A 160 -12.58 13.84 13.21
CA ASP A 160 -13.66 13.54 14.15
C ASP A 160 -13.37 14.07 15.56
N GLN A 161 -14.41 14.21 16.37
CA GLN A 161 -14.31 14.63 17.77
C GLN A 161 -14.18 13.42 18.75
N THR A 162 -13.76 12.28 18.22
CA THR A 162 -13.49 11.07 19.01
C THR A 162 -12.11 10.50 18.65
N THR A 163 -11.62 9.58 19.47
CA THR A 163 -10.33 8.91 19.22
C THR A 163 -10.57 7.70 18.33
N HIS A 164 -9.74 7.62 17.32
CA HIS A 164 -9.62 6.43 16.47
C HIS A 164 -8.23 5.81 16.62
N ASN A 165 -8.03 4.66 15.99
CA ASN A 165 -6.69 4.17 15.76
C ASN A 165 -6.52 3.71 14.32
N VAL A 166 -5.30 3.75 13.83
CA VAL A 166 -4.93 3.35 12.48
C VAL A 166 -4.07 2.11 12.57
N HIS A 167 -4.54 1.01 12.00
CA HIS A 167 -3.87 -0.28 12.04
C HIS A 167 -3.80 -0.89 10.64
N PRO A 168 -2.78 -0.53 9.84
CA PRO A 168 -2.46 -1.24 8.60
C PRO A 168 -1.98 -2.65 8.93
N SER A 169 -2.47 -3.64 8.18
CA SER A 169 -2.09 -5.05 8.33
C SER A 169 -1.41 -5.55 7.05
N PRO A 170 -0.17 -5.13 6.78
CA PRO A 170 0.59 -5.51 5.59
C PRO A 170 1.11 -6.95 5.68
N LYS A 171 1.44 -7.54 4.51
CA LYS A 171 2.16 -8.82 4.41
C LYS A 171 3.66 -8.63 4.17
N SER A 172 4.02 -7.55 3.46
CA SER A 172 5.40 -7.30 3.00
C SER A 172 6.02 -6.04 3.60
N ASN A 173 5.23 -5.13 4.16
CA ASN A 173 5.68 -3.94 4.86
C ASN A 173 5.63 -4.16 6.39
N THR A 174 6.18 -3.23 7.15
CA THR A 174 6.13 -3.28 8.63
C THR A 174 4.72 -2.93 9.11
N GLU A 175 4.12 -3.81 9.89
CA GLU A 175 2.85 -3.58 10.59
C GLU A 175 3.05 -2.56 11.73
N TRP A 176 2.06 -1.70 11.93
CA TRP A 176 2.01 -0.78 13.06
C TRP A 176 0.57 -0.48 13.45
N ASN A 177 0.39 -0.03 14.68
CA ASN A 177 -0.92 0.32 15.23
C ASN A 177 -0.75 1.56 16.12
N GLN A 178 -1.46 2.63 15.80
CA GLN A 178 -1.32 3.91 16.49
C GLN A 178 -2.67 4.57 16.70
N SER A 179 -2.96 4.95 17.95
CA SER A 179 -4.13 5.78 18.29
C SER A 179 -3.91 7.23 17.88
N GLN A 180 -4.98 7.87 17.45
CA GLN A 180 -5.01 9.29 17.10
C GLN A 180 -6.26 9.92 17.70
N SER A 181 -6.06 10.77 18.72
CA SER A 181 -7.15 11.53 19.33
C SER A 181 -7.61 12.66 18.41
N SER A 182 -8.78 13.20 18.70
CA SER A 182 -9.24 14.47 18.13
C SER A 182 -8.16 15.53 18.25
N SER A 183 -7.92 16.29 17.19
CA SER A 183 -6.91 17.38 17.15
C SER A 183 -5.44 16.92 17.33
N ALA A 184 -5.14 15.63 17.33
CA ALA A 184 -3.76 15.15 17.32
C ALA A 184 -3.07 15.52 15.99
N PRO A 185 -1.73 15.73 16.01
CA PRO A 185 -1.00 15.97 14.78
C PRO A 185 -1.14 14.78 13.81
N PRO A 186 -0.97 15.01 12.50
CA PRO A 186 -0.99 13.94 11.52
C PRO A 186 0.02 12.83 11.84
N ILE A 187 -0.39 11.57 11.66
CA ILE A 187 0.52 10.44 11.65
C ILE A 187 1.19 10.41 10.28
N ILE A 188 2.52 10.36 10.24
CA ILE A 188 3.29 10.26 8.99
C ILE A 188 4.08 8.95 9.03
N LYS A 189 3.86 8.10 8.03
CA LYS A 189 4.56 6.81 7.85
C LYS A 189 4.93 6.62 6.39
N GLN A 190 5.71 5.59 6.10
CA GLN A 190 6.06 5.20 4.73
C GLN A 190 5.91 3.69 4.57
N PHE A 191 5.55 3.28 3.36
CA PHE A 191 5.55 1.88 2.93
C PHE A 191 6.58 1.72 1.81
N SER A 192 7.55 0.83 2.01
CA SER A 192 8.68 0.66 1.10
C SER A 192 8.48 -0.39 0.02
N ARG A 193 7.43 -1.20 0.14
CA ARG A 193 7.15 -2.32 -0.78
C ARG A 193 5.76 -2.21 -1.40
N PRO A 194 5.61 -2.46 -2.71
CA PRO A 194 4.30 -2.52 -3.36
C PRO A 194 3.42 -3.60 -2.73
N GLU A 195 2.21 -3.21 -2.34
CA GLU A 195 1.23 -4.09 -1.71
C GLU A 195 -0.12 -3.37 -1.60
N ILE A 196 -1.23 -4.10 -1.60
CA ILE A 196 -2.53 -3.58 -1.21
C ILE A 196 -2.75 -3.91 0.26
N ILE A 197 -2.72 -2.89 1.10
CA ILE A 197 -2.68 -3.00 2.56
C ILE A 197 -4.07 -2.69 3.12
N PRO A 198 -4.74 -3.65 3.79
CA PRO A 198 -5.94 -3.34 4.54
C PRO A 198 -5.60 -2.51 5.78
N VAL A 199 -6.42 -1.49 6.04
CA VAL A 199 -6.33 -0.61 7.22
C VAL A 199 -7.62 -0.75 8.01
N LYS A 200 -7.51 -0.92 9.33
CA LYS A 200 -8.66 -1.04 10.24
C LYS A 200 -8.50 -0.15 11.46
N CYS A 201 -9.61 0.16 12.11
CA CYS A 201 -9.64 0.71 13.45
C CYS A 201 -10.00 -0.41 14.44
N ASN A 202 -9.20 -0.59 15.52
CA ASN A 202 -9.48 -1.60 16.52
C ASN A 202 -10.61 -1.19 17.49
N GLN A 203 -10.87 0.13 17.60
CA GLN A 203 -11.95 0.68 18.44
C GLN A 203 -13.29 0.64 17.70
N HIS A 204 -13.29 0.86 16.39
CA HIS A 204 -14.47 0.94 15.55
C HIS A 204 -14.38 -0.10 14.43
N PRO A 205 -14.86 -1.34 14.63
CA PRO A 205 -14.63 -2.46 13.70
C PRO A 205 -15.26 -2.27 12.31
N TRP A 206 -16.14 -1.29 12.17
CA TRP A 206 -16.73 -0.91 10.89
C TRP A 206 -15.79 -0.01 10.04
N MET A 207 -14.79 0.66 10.65
CA MET A 207 -13.84 1.51 9.92
C MET A 207 -12.81 0.67 9.21
N LYS A 208 -12.86 0.68 7.89
CA LYS A 208 -11.94 -0.05 7.01
C LYS A 208 -11.55 0.81 5.82
N ALA A 209 -10.33 0.65 5.34
CA ALA A 209 -9.83 1.21 4.10
C ALA A 209 -8.76 0.32 3.48
N TYR A 210 -8.36 0.62 2.26
CA TYR A 210 -7.28 -0.07 1.56
C TYR A 210 -6.29 0.93 0.96
N VAL A 211 -5.02 0.73 1.25
CA VAL A 211 -3.91 1.53 0.72
C VAL A 211 -3.13 0.69 -0.28
N ALA A 212 -3.26 1.02 -1.56
CA ALA A 212 -2.55 0.34 -2.64
C ALA A 212 -1.22 1.05 -2.93
N VAL A 213 -0.13 0.46 -2.46
CA VAL A 213 1.23 0.97 -2.60
C VAL A 213 1.83 0.49 -3.92
N GLN A 214 2.33 1.39 -4.76
CA GLN A 214 2.90 1.11 -6.08
C GLN A 214 4.31 1.67 -6.23
N ARG A 215 5.09 1.19 -7.19
CA ARG A 215 6.39 1.75 -7.54
C ARG A 215 6.32 2.84 -8.61
N ASN A 216 5.20 2.94 -9.30
CA ASN A 216 4.97 3.89 -10.38
C ASN A 216 3.66 4.66 -10.14
N PRO A 217 3.46 5.83 -10.76
CA PRO A 217 2.27 6.66 -10.58
C PRO A 217 1.06 6.24 -11.43
N PHE A 218 1.15 5.12 -12.16
CA PHE A 218 0.16 4.72 -13.15
C PHE A 218 -0.98 3.91 -12.53
N PHE A 219 -1.82 4.60 -11.79
CA PHE A 219 -3.02 4.03 -11.15
C PHE A 219 -4.13 5.06 -11.05
N GLY A 220 -5.35 4.58 -10.85
CA GLY A 220 -6.53 5.36 -10.55
C GLY A 220 -7.52 4.53 -9.72
N VAL A 221 -8.50 5.19 -9.12
CA VAL A 221 -9.60 4.54 -8.38
C VAL A 221 -10.91 4.92 -9.03
N SER A 222 -11.81 3.96 -9.22
CA SER A 222 -13.12 4.27 -9.80
C SER A 222 -13.99 5.06 -8.82
N GLY A 223 -14.55 6.15 -9.33
CA GLY A 223 -15.48 7.02 -8.60
C GLY A 223 -16.90 6.45 -8.53
N ALA A 224 -17.83 7.24 -8.02
CA ALA A 224 -19.25 6.88 -7.92
C ALA A 224 -19.91 6.62 -9.28
N ASP A 225 -19.39 7.22 -10.35
CA ASP A 225 -19.79 6.99 -11.74
C ASP A 225 -19.05 5.81 -12.41
N GLY A 226 -18.24 5.09 -11.64
CA GLY A 226 -17.41 3.97 -12.08
C GLY A 226 -16.22 4.36 -12.94
N LYS A 227 -15.98 5.64 -13.19
CA LYS A 227 -14.87 6.09 -14.04
C LYS A 227 -13.56 6.10 -13.29
N PHE A 228 -12.50 5.74 -14.02
CA PHE A 228 -11.11 5.86 -13.59
C PHE A 228 -10.27 6.48 -14.70
N GLU A 229 -9.11 7.02 -14.32
CA GLU A 229 -8.13 7.57 -15.25
C GLU A 229 -6.70 7.28 -14.78
N ILE A 230 -5.84 6.87 -15.71
CA ILE A 230 -4.39 6.71 -15.55
C ILE A 230 -3.72 7.66 -16.53
N LYS A 231 -2.94 8.62 -16.04
CA LYS A 231 -2.30 9.67 -16.84
C LYS A 231 -0.79 9.45 -16.96
N GLY A 232 -0.21 10.06 -17.99
CA GLY A 232 1.23 10.17 -18.13
C GLY A 232 1.93 8.84 -18.42
N LEU A 233 1.20 7.84 -18.94
CA LEU A 233 1.75 6.53 -19.24
C LEU A 233 2.60 6.59 -20.51
N PRO A 234 3.87 6.18 -20.47
CA PRO A 234 4.70 6.10 -21.67
C PRO A 234 4.06 5.26 -22.76
N PRO A 235 4.31 5.51 -24.06
CA PRO A 235 3.89 4.60 -25.11
C PRO A 235 4.46 3.20 -24.88
N GLY A 236 3.63 2.15 -25.06
CA GLY A 236 4.07 0.78 -24.77
C GLY A 236 2.91 -0.22 -24.65
N THR A 237 3.25 -1.42 -24.21
CA THR A 237 2.26 -2.49 -23.95
C THR A 237 2.35 -2.92 -22.49
N TYR A 238 1.21 -2.89 -21.81
CA TYR A 238 1.10 -3.01 -20.36
C TYR A 238 0.06 -4.01 -19.91
N THR A 239 0.32 -4.64 -18.80
CA THR A 239 -0.66 -5.42 -18.02
C THR A 239 -1.35 -4.48 -17.05
N ILE A 240 -2.65 -4.27 -17.24
CA ILE A 240 -3.49 -3.45 -16.36
C ILE A 240 -4.32 -4.38 -15.48
N VAL A 241 -4.33 -4.10 -14.18
CA VAL A 241 -5.12 -4.85 -13.20
C VAL A 241 -6.15 -3.91 -12.58
N ALA A 242 -7.39 -4.35 -12.53
CA ALA A 242 -8.45 -3.77 -11.73
C ALA A 242 -8.68 -4.66 -10.51
N TRP A 243 -8.52 -4.12 -9.31
CA TRP A 243 -8.68 -4.80 -8.04
C TRP A 243 -9.84 -4.21 -7.24
N HIS A 244 -10.68 -5.09 -6.69
CA HIS A 244 -11.74 -4.73 -5.75
C HIS A 244 -11.69 -5.64 -4.53
N GLU A 245 -11.85 -5.07 -3.33
CA GLU A 245 -11.71 -5.80 -2.06
C GLU A 245 -12.60 -7.06 -1.97
N LYS A 246 -13.78 -7.03 -2.55
CA LYS A 246 -14.77 -8.10 -2.48
C LYS A 246 -14.80 -8.98 -3.73
N PHE A 247 -14.52 -8.42 -4.90
CA PHE A 247 -14.70 -9.13 -6.17
C PHE A 247 -13.36 -9.56 -6.81
N GLY A 248 -12.21 -9.29 -6.13
CA GLY A 248 -10.90 -9.73 -6.56
C GLY A 248 -10.34 -8.94 -7.75
N GLU A 249 -9.50 -9.60 -8.54
CA GLU A 249 -8.74 -8.99 -9.63
C GLU A 249 -9.30 -9.36 -11.01
N LYS A 250 -9.27 -8.38 -11.92
CA LYS A 250 -9.44 -8.55 -13.37
C LYS A 250 -8.21 -7.99 -14.07
N THR A 251 -7.68 -8.73 -15.03
CA THR A 251 -6.44 -8.36 -15.73
C THR A 251 -6.67 -8.24 -17.22
N GLN A 252 -6.07 -7.22 -17.83
CA GLN A 252 -6.13 -7.00 -19.28
C GLN A 252 -4.77 -6.49 -19.80
N THR A 253 -4.49 -6.74 -21.08
CA THR A 253 -3.31 -6.18 -21.75
C THR A 253 -3.75 -5.02 -22.63
N VAL A 254 -3.04 -3.89 -22.54
CA VAL A 254 -3.34 -2.65 -23.25
C VAL A 254 -2.08 -2.13 -23.93
N THR A 255 -2.21 -1.76 -25.21
CA THR A 255 -1.15 -1.06 -25.94
C THR A 255 -1.54 0.41 -26.09
N ILE A 256 -0.63 1.31 -25.74
CA ILE A 256 -0.77 2.77 -25.81
C ILE A 256 0.21 3.30 -26.84
N ALA A 257 -0.31 4.02 -27.83
CA ALA A 257 0.52 4.80 -28.76
C ALA A 257 0.90 6.17 -28.17
N ALA A 258 1.82 6.87 -28.85
CA ALA A 258 2.20 8.22 -28.45
C ALA A 258 1.01 9.15 -28.43
N LYS A 259 0.80 9.87 -27.29
CA LYS A 259 -0.27 10.85 -27.07
C LYS A 259 -1.69 10.27 -27.15
N GLU A 260 -1.82 8.95 -27.13
CA GLU A 260 -3.12 8.27 -27.20
C GLU A 260 -3.87 8.40 -25.87
N SER A 261 -5.17 8.72 -25.94
CA SER A 261 -6.12 8.48 -24.84
C SER A 261 -6.89 7.21 -25.15
N LYS A 262 -6.52 6.12 -24.47
CA LYS A 262 -7.10 4.79 -24.67
C LYS A 262 -8.26 4.55 -23.73
N THR A 263 -9.38 4.06 -24.25
CA THR A 263 -10.48 3.58 -23.40
C THR A 263 -10.29 2.10 -23.10
N GLN A 264 -10.37 1.74 -21.81
CA GLN A 264 -10.25 0.37 -21.33
C GLN A 264 -11.24 0.12 -20.20
N ASP A 265 -12.34 -0.55 -20.47
CA ASP A 265 -13.38 -0.85 -19.49
C ASP A 265 -13.14 -2.17 -18.78
N PHE A 266 -13.65 -2.28 -17.54
CA PHE A 266 -13.69 -3.49 -16.76
C PHE A 266 -15.13 -3.83 -16.37
N SER A 267 -15.42 -5.11 -16.13
CA SER A 267 -16.73 -5.57 -15.70
C SER A 267 -16.62 -6.62 -14.60
N TYR A 268 -17.45 -6.48 -13.57
CA TYR A 268 -17.63 -7.45 -12.50
C TYR A 268 -19.10 -7.93 -12.50
N ASP A 269 -19.30 -9.19 -12.20
CA ASP A 269 -20.63 -9.84 -12.19
C ASP A 269 -21.03 -10.37 -10.80
N GLY A 270 -20.14 -10.13 -9.81
CA GLY A 270 -20.33 -10.67 -8.47
C GLY A 270 -19.92 -12.14 -8.30
N ALA A 271 -19.66 -12.87 -9.40
CA ALA A 271 -19.05 -14.18 -9.36
C ALA A 271 -17.56 -14.02 -8.95
N GLY A 272 -17.14 -14.66 -7.88
CA GLY A 272 -15.79 -14.50 -7.32
C GLY A 272 -15.71 -13.59 -6.10
N ALA A 273 -16.85 -13.24 -5.50
CA ALA A 273 -16.87 -12.62 -4.20
C ALA A 273 -16.15 -13.55 -3.18
N THR A 274 -14.86 -13.28 -2.94
CA THR A 274 -14.15 -13.92 -1.84
C THR A 274 -14.80 -13.41 -0.55
N ALA A 275 -15.30 -14.34 0.27
CA ALA A 275 -15.64 -14.00 1.66
C ALA A 275 -14.39 -13.33 2.24
N SER A 276 -14.51 -12.07 2.68
CA SER A 276 -13.44 -11.37 3.38
C SER A 276 -12.89 -12.31 4.43
N ALA A 277 -11.59 -12.64 4.34
CA ALA A 277 -10.90 -13.42 5.35
C ALA A 277 -10.77 -12.59 6.63
N GLY A 278 -11.88 -12.46 7.33
CA GLY A 278 -12.06 -11.77 8.60
C GLY A 278 -13.02 -12.55 9.46
N GLY A 279 -12.63 -13.75 9.83
CA GLY A 279 -13.41 -14.62 10.71
C GLY A 279 -13.05 -16.06 10.40
N SER A 280 -12.10 -16.62 11.12
CA SER A 280 -11.85 -18.06 11.18
C SER A 280 -13.09 -18.72 11.79
N SER A 281 -14.07 -19.07 10.98
CA SER A 281 -15.00 -20.13 11.31
C SER A 281 -14.34 -21.43 10.87
N LEU A 282 -13.68 -22.09 11.80
CA LEU A 282 -13.38 -23.50 11.65
C LEU A 282 -14.70 -24.21 11.32
N PRO A 283 -14.72 -25.11 10.28
CA PRO A 283 -15.90 -25.93 10.07
C PRO A 283 -16.13 -26.73 11.35
N LEU A 284 -17.38 -26.66 11.87
CA LEU A 284 -17.80 -27.60 12.89
C LEU A 284 -17.55 -29.00 12.33
N ALA A 285 -16.62 -29.71 12.97
CA ALA A 285 -16.48 -31.15 12.74
C ALA A 285 -17.84 -31.78 13.01
N GLU A 286 -18.41 -32.44 12.00
CA GLU A 286 -19.56 -33.31 12.20
C GLU A 286 -19.24 -34.27 13.33
N ALA A 287 -20.09 -34.28 14.35
CA ALA A 287 -19.98 -35.22 15.44
C ALA A 287 -20.10 -36.64 14.84
N ILE A 288 -18.98 -37.35 14.84
CA ILE A 288 -18.95 -38.78 14.53
C ILE A 288 -19.67 -39.45 15.69
N ASP A 289 -20.87 -39.92 15.43
CA ASP A 289 -21.63 -40.74 16.35
C ASP A 289 -20.93 -42.10 16.49
N LEU A 290 -20.14 -42.28 17.54
CA LEU A 290 -19.54 -43.57 17.90
C LEU A 290 -20.57 -44.37 18.70
N PRO A 291 -20.96 -45.57 18.22
CA PRO A 291 -21.85 -46.43 19.00
C PRO A 291 -21.17 -46.88 20.30
N MET A 292 -21.81 -46.55 21.42
CA MET A 292 -21.41 -47.08 22.73
C MET A 292 -21.56 -48.60 22.77
N ILE A 293 -20.47 -49.32 22.75
CA ILE A 293 -20.44 -50.75 23.06
C ILE A 293 -20.47 -50.86 24.57
N MET A 294 -21.67 -51.14 25.13
CA MET A 294 -21.79 -51.62 26.49
C MET A 294 -21.23 -53.06 26.56
N LYS A 295 -20.13 -53.26 27.26
CA LYS A 295 -19.76 -54.59 27.78
C LYS A 295 -20.30 -54.74 29.19
N HIS A 296 -21.27 -55.63 29.32
CA HIS A 296 -21.60 -56.23 30.58
C HIS A 296 -20.53 -57.23 31.00
N GLN A 297 -19.98 -57.05 32.16
CA GLN A 297 -19.67 -58.06 33.19
C GLN A 297 -19.57 -57.39 34.55
#